data_31ca13a89e375e7ba33f7a253f4b3559
#
_entry.id   31ca13a89e375e7ba33f7a253f4b3559
#
_cell.length_a   1.000
_cell.length_b   1.000
_cell.length_c   1.000
_cell.angle_alpha   90.00
_cell.angle_beta   90.00
_cell.angle_gamma   90.00
#
_symmetry.space_group_name_H-M   'P 1'
#
loop_
_entity.id
_entity.type
_entity.pdbx_description
1 polymer ?
#
loop_
_entity_poly.entity_id
_entity_poly.type
_entity_poly.pdbx_seq_one_letter_code
_entity_poly.pdbx_strand_id
1 'polypeptide(L)'
;MRRNRVFFFCGERAKGAVAIRLLVHLSDPFYDKILLMDKIIKTISASGGIRAYVLDSTETVRAAQEHHHTQASSTVALGRTLIANQILAANEKGDTKITVKVLGNSSFGAIISVADTKGHVKGYIQNPGVDIKKTATGEVVVGPFVGQGQFLVITDYGLSNPYHSMTPLISGEIGEDLAYFLTDSQQTPSAVGLNVLLDEEDKVAVAGGFLVQVLPDAKEDEIARFEKRIQEMPAISSLLSSDDHIEALLAAIYGDDAYKRLSEEELSFTCDCSKNRFMNALSTLPVDELQAMIDEDQGAEIICQFCQTPYHFDVADLEELISEKS
;
A
#
# COMPACT_ATOMS: atom_id res chain seq x y z
N MET A 1 -32.73 -24.21 4.66
CA MET A 1 -33.40 -24.12 3.37
C MET A 1 -34.25 -22.84 3.33
N ARG A 2 -33.73 -21.74 2.79
CA ARG A 2 -34.49 -20.52 2.52
C ARG A 2 -34.63 -20.41 1.00
N ARG A 3 -35.87 -20.44 0.50
CA ARG A 3 -36.21 -20.37 -0.91
C ARG A 3 -35.99 -18.95 -1.43
N ASN A 4 -35.19 -18.81 -2.48
CA ASN A 4 -35.08 -17.59 -3.28
C ASN A 4 -36.42 -17.29 -3.94
N ARG A 5 -37.01 -16.15 -3.62
CA ARG A 5 -38.18 -15.62 -4.32
C ARG A 5 -37.73 -14.61 -5.36
N VAL A 6 -37.91 -14.97 -6.59
CA VAL A 6 -37.79 -14.04 -7.73
C VAL A 6 -39.11 -13.28 -7.82
N PHE A 7 -39.07 -11.95 -7.73
CA PHE A 7 -40.25 -11.11 -7.96
C PHE A 7 -40.11 -10.43 -9.32
N PHE A 8 -41.05 -10.74 -10.23
CA PHE A 8 -41.20 -9.94 -11.46
C PHE A 8 -42.19 -8.81 -11.18
N PHE A 9 -41.80 -7.59 -11.44
CA PHE A 9 -42.69 -6.43 -11.51
C PHE A 9 -42.92 -6.08 -12.98
N CYS A 10 -44.17 -6.22 -13.43
CA CYS A 10 -44.63 -5.73 -14.72
C CYS A 10 -45.17 -4.31 -14.50
N GLY A 11 -44.49 -3.30 -15.02
CA GLY A 11 -44.96 -1.90 -14.99
C GLY A 11 -45.51 -1.49 -16.37
N GLU A 12 -46.60 -0.73 -16.36
CA GLU A 12 -47.42 -0.35 -17.49
C GLU A 12 -46.70 0.40 -18.60
N ARG A 13 -47.17 0.18 -19.84
CA ARG A 13 -46.66 0.79 -21.09
C ARG A 13 -46.89 2.28 -21.14
N ALA A 14 -45.83 3.03 -21.37
CA ALA A 14 -45.92 4.31 -22.05
C ALA A 14 -44.85 4.34 -23.15
N LYS A 15 -45.36 4.27 -24.38
CA LYS A 15 -44.69 4.59 -25.66
C LYS A 15 -43.21 4.16 -25.84
N GLY A 16 -43.02 2.96 -26.32
CA GLY A 16 -42.02 2.68 -27.33
C GLY A 16 -40.64 2.22 -26.88
N ALA A 17 -40.38 1.94 -25.58
CA ALA A 17 -39.17 1.25 -25.16
C ALA A 17 -39.44 0.43 -23.89
N VAL A 18 -39.32 -0.88 -23.97
CA VAL A 18 -39.38 -1.75 -22.79
C VAL A 18 -37.95 -1.83 -22.20
N ALA A 19 -37.70 -1.06 -21.15
CA ALA A 19 -36.49 -1.24 -20.35
C ALA A 19 -36.76 -2.32 -19.31
N ILE A 20 -36.27 -3.53 -19.55
CA ILE A 20 -36.20 -4.59 -18.52
C ILE A 20 -35.02 -4.26 -17.61
N ARG A 21 -35.31 -3.68 -16.45
CA ARG A 21 -34.31 -3.51 -15.38
C ARG A 21 -34.30 -4.81 -14.57
N LEU A 22 -33.38 -5.72 -14.91
CA LEU A 22 -33.08 -6.86 -14.05
C LEU A 22 -32.35 -6.36 -12.80
N LEU A 23 -33.07 -6.19 -11.71
CA LEU A 23 -32.46 -6.09 -10.39
C LEU A 23 -32.12 -7.51 -9.92
N VAL A 24 -30.96 -8.01 -10.32
CA VAL A 24 -30.37 -9.18 -9.69
C VAL A 24 -29.71 -8.71 -8.40
N HIS A 25 -30.38 -8.90 -7.28
CA HIS A 25 -29.72 -8.88 -5.98
C HIS A 25 -28.91 -10.19 -5.88
N LEU A 26 -27.72 -10.19 -6.43
CA LEU A 26 -26.71 -11.19 -6.16
C LEU A 26 -25.99 -10.79 -4.87
N SER A 27 -26.57 -11.12 -3.73
CA SER A 27 -25.83 -11.27 -2.48
C SER A 27 -25.07 -12.60 -2.53
N ASP A 28 -24.13 -12.71 -3.45
CA ASP A 28 -23.16 -13.78 -3.48
C ASP A 28 -21.90 -13.24 -2.80
N PRO A 29 -21.49 -13.74 -1.63
CA PRO A 29 -20.29 -13.27 -0.93
C PRO A 29 -19.02 -13.46 -1.76
N PHE A 30 -19.09 -14.21 -2.86
CA PHE A 30 -18.02 -14.37 -3.82
C PHE A 30 -17.93 -13.18 -4.80
N TYR A 31 -19.08 -12.59 -5.17
CA TYR A 31 -19.12 -11.41 -6.07
C TYR A 31 -18.73 -10.13 -5.35
N ASP A 32 -19.13 -9.97 -4.09
CA ASP A 32 -18.67 -8.86 -3.22
C ASP A 32 -17.15 -8.95 -2.97
N LYS A 33 -16.61 -10.17 -2.90
CA LYS A 33 -15.16 -10.37 -2.71
C LYS A 33 -14.33 -10.06 -3.96
N ILE A 34 -14.89 -10.21 -5.16
CA ILE A 34 -14.22 -9.85 -6.44
C ILE A 34 -14.23 -8.33 -6.67
N LEU A 35 -15.22 -7.60 -6.15
CA LEU A 35 -15.30 -6.14 -6.23
C LEU A 35 -14.41 -5.42 -5.19
N LEU A 36 -13.88 -6.15 -4.20
CA LEU A 36 -13.07 -5.63 -3.09
C LEU A 36 -11.59 -6.02 -3.19
N MET A 37 -11.12 -6.55 -4.32
CA MET A 37 -9.70 -6.90 -4.47
C MET A 37 -8.89 -5.66 -4.85
N ASP A 38 -7.92 -5.34 -4.00
CA ASP A 38 -6.92 -4.31 -4.29
C ASP A 38 -6.16 -4.67 -5.56
N LYS A 39 -5.86 -3.67 -6.38
CA LYS A 39 -5.14 -3.89 -7.63
C LYS A 39 -4.34 -2.68 -8.07
N ILE A 40 -3.32 -2.94 -8.87
CA ILE A 40 -2.54 -1.93 -9.58
C ILE A 40 -2.64 -2.14 -11.08
N ILE A 41 -2.91 -1.05 -11.80
CA ILE A 41 -2.95 -1.03 -13.27
C ILE A 41 -1.78 -0.21 -13.77
N LYS A 42 -0.96 -0.82 -14.61
CA LYS A 42 0.12 -0.17 -15.34
C LYS A 42 -0.33 0.18 -16.75
N THR A 43 -0.11 1.41 -17.14
CA THR A 43 -0.54 1.94 -18.44
C THR A 43 0.60 2.69 -19.12
N ILE A 44 0.46 2.88 -20.44
CA ILE A 44 1.36 3.72 -21.25
C ILE A 44 0.56 4.49 -22.27
N SER A 45 0.91 5.76 -22.50
CA SER A 45 0.30 6.56 -23.57
C SER A 45 0.52 5.91 -24.93
N ALA A 46 -0.36 6.21 -25.89
CA ALA A 46 -0.26 5.63 -27.24
C ALA A 46 1.06 6.02 -27.96
N SER A 47 1.65 7.16 -27.61
CA SER A 47 2.96 7.61 -28.07
C SER A 47 4.13 6.85 -27.45
N GLY A 48 3.92 6.21 -26.28
CA GLY A 48 4.96 5.57 -25.48
C GLY A 48 5.74 6.50 -24.56
N GLY A 49 5.43 7.81 -24.54
CA GLY A 49 6.19 8.81 -23.78
C GLY A 49 5.80 8.94 -22.31
N ILE A 50 4.57 8.56 -21.94
CA ILE A 50 4.06 8.68 -20.56
C ILE A 50 3.63 7.32 -20.05
N ARG A 51 4.17 6.93 -18.91
CA ARG A 51 3.78 5.72 -18.18
C ARG A 51 3.05 6.10 -16.90
N ALA A 52 1.96 5.40 -16.60
CA ALA A 52 1.27 5.60 -15.34
C ALA A 52 0.97 4.29 -14.63
N TYR A 53 0.94 4.36 -13.31
CA TYR A 53 0.46 3.35 -12.39
C TYR A 53 -0.70 3.94 -11.62
N VAL A 54 -1.81 3.24 -11.56
CA VAL A 54 -2.99 3.62 -10.77
C VAL A 54 -3.37 2.45 -9.92
N LEU A 55 -3.64 2.67 -8.64
CA LEU A 55 -3.93 1.57 -7.74
C LEU A 55 -5.03 1.89 -6.73
N ASP A 56 -5.79 0.85 -6.41
CA ASP A 56 -6.59 0.69 -5.21
C ASP A 56 -5.82 -0.18 -4.23
N SER A 57 -5.71 0.25 -2.99
CA SER A 57 -5.01 -0.43 -1.90
C SER A 57 -5.84 -0.39 -0.61
N THR A 58 -7.16 -0.34 -0.75
CA THR A 58 -8.11 -0.13 0.35
C THR A 58 -8.06 -1.26 1.36
N GLU A 59 -8.17 -2.51 0.91
CA GLU A 59 -8.15 -3.68 1.79
C GLU A 59 -6.76 -3.90 2.40
N THR A 60 -5.70 -3.61 1.66
CA THR A 60 -4.31 -3.63 2.16
C THR A 60 -4.13 -2.68 3.35
N VAL A 61 -4.62 -1.43 3.22
CA VAL A 61 -4.48 -0.43 4.29
C VAL A 61 -5.42 -0.73 5.45
N ARG A 62 -6.61 -1.28 5.21
CA ARG A 62 -7.51 -1.79 6.27
C ARG A 62 -6.84 -2.88 7.08
N ALA A 63 -6.26 -3.88 6.42
CA ALA A 63 -5.54 -4.94 7.10
C ALA A 63 -4.38 -4.40 7.95
N ALA A 64 -3.63 -3.43 7.45
CA ALA A 64 -2.58 -2.77 8.23
C ALA A 64 -3.14 -2.01 9.44
N GLN A 65 -4.26 -1.28 9.30
CA GLN A 65 -4.94 -0.61 10.40
C GLN A 65 -5.39 -1.60 11.48
N GLU A 66 -5.98 -2.73 11.08
CA GLU A 66 -6.45 -3.78 11.98
C GLU A 66 -5.30 -4.45 12.73
N HIS A 67 -4.24 -4.85 12.02
CA HIS A 67 -3.07 -5.49 12.63
C HIS A 67 -2.37 -4.62 13.66
N HIS A 68 -2.20 -3.34 13.37
CA HIS A 68 -1.42 -2.42 14.20
C HIS A 68 -2.26 -1.55 15.12
N HIS A 69 -3.60 -1.63 15.06
CA HIS A 69 -4.52 -0.77 15.80
C HIS A 69 -4.14 0.71 15.69
N THR A 70 -3.78 1.15 14.49
CA THR A 70 -3.32 2.52 14.25
C THR A 70 -4.44 3.52 14.44
N GLN A 71 -4.13 4.67 15.05
CA GLN A 71 -5.02 5.84 15.08
C GLN A 71 -5.07 6.51 13.70
N ALA A 72 -6.05 7.38 13.49
CA ALA A 72 -6.35 7.99 12.19
C ALA A 72 -5.10 8.50 11.45
N SER A 73 -4.28 9.29 12.10
CA SER A 73 -3.09 9.88 11.49
C SER A 73 -2.00 8.86 11.19
N SER A 74 -1.79 7.91 12.09
CA SER A 74 -0.83 6.82 11.90
C SER A 74 -1.29 5.90 10.76
N THR A 75 -2.61 5.67 10.62
CA THR A 75 -3.21 4.93 9.50
C THR A 75 -2.90 5.58 8.16
N VAL A 76 -3.08 6.91 8.07
CA VAL A 76 -2.79 7.66 6.84
C VAL A 76 -1.30 7.61 6.49
N ALA A 77 -0.41 7.81 7.47
CA ALA A 77 1.03 7.78 7.25
C ALA A 77 1.52 6.38 6.83
N LEU A 78 1.09 5.32 7.52
CA LEU A 78 1.42 3.94 7.18
C LEU A 78 0.83 3.57 5.82
N GLY A 79 -0.45 3.87 5.57
CA GLY A 79 -1.12 3.56 4.31
C GLY A 79 -0.45 4.21 3.11
N ARG A 80 -0.12 5.51 3.18
CA ARG A 80 0.63 6.19 2.11
C ARG A 80 2.01 5.53 1.86
N THR A 81 2.67 5.05 2.93
CA THR A 81 3.96 4.34 2.79
C THR A 81 3.80 2.98 2.13
N LEU A 82 2.73 2.24 2.45
CA LEU A 82 2.41 0.96 1.79
C LEU A 82 2.12 1.16 0.30
N ILE A 83 1.27 2.14 -0.04
CA ILE A 83 0.93 2.49 -1.42
C ILE A 83 2.17 2.90 -2.20
N ALA A 84 3.03 3.76 -1.63
CA ALA A 84 4.30 4.17 -2.22
C ALA A 84 5.18 2.96 -2.56
N ASN A 85 5.27 1.99 -1.65
CA ASN A 85 6.09 0.80 -1.85
C ASN A 85 5.49 -0.17 -2.88
N GLN A 86 4.17 -0.34 -2.92
CA GLN A 86 3.48 -1.11 -3.97
C GLN A 86 3.77 -0.54 -5.37
N ILE A 87 3.75 0.79 -5.51
CA ILE A 87 4.10 1.48 -6.77
C ILE A 87 5.56 1.19 -7.15
N LEU A 88 6.50 1.30 -6.20
CA LEU A 88 7.91 1.02 -6.46
C LEU A 88 8.11 -0.43 -6.85
N ALA A 89 7.48 -1.38 -6.16
CA ALA A 89 7.59 -2.81 -6.46
C ALA A 89 7.01 -3.16 -7.84
N ALA A 90 5.85 -2.57 -8.22
CA ALA A 90 5.26 -2.77 -9.54
C ALA A 90 6.11 -2.21 -10.70
N ASN A 91 7.06 -1.32 -10.41
CA ASN A 91 8.01 -0.80 -11.40
C ASN A 91 9.20 -1.75 -11.64
N GLU A 92 9.44 -2.70 -10.74
CA GLU A 92 10.53 -3.67 -10.81
C GLU A 92 10.14 -4.95 -11.57
N LYS A 93 11.11 -5.82 -11.78
CA LYS A 93 10.95 -7.10 -12.49
C LYS A 93 11.60 -8.25 -11.73
N GLY A 94 11.21 -9.47 -12.08
CA GLY A 94 11.78 -10.68 -11.48
C GLY A 94 11.26 -10.90 -10.06
N ASP A 95 12.06 -11.50 -9.19
CA ASP A 95 11.72 -11.81 -7.80
C ASP A 95 12.35 -10.78 -6.84
N THR A 96 12.07 -9.49 -7.12
CA THR A 96 12.65 -8.36 -6.40
C THR A 96 11.82 -8.02 -5.17
N LYS A 97 12.50 -7.68 -4.07
CA LYS A 97 11.88 -7.12 -2.86
C LYS A 97 12.34 -5.68 -2.64
N ILE A 98 11.40 -4.82 -2.28
CA ILE A 98 11.68 -3.42 -1.97
C ILE A 98 11.30 -3.13 -0.53
N THR A 99 12.24 -2.53 0.21
CA THR A 99 11.96 -2.00 1.53
C THR A 99 12.00 -0.48 1.46
N VAL A 100 10.90 0.16 1.82
CA VAL A 100 10.81 1.61 2.04
C VAL A 100 10.88 1.88 3.53
N LYS A 101 11.76 2.82 3.92
CA LYS A 101 11.85 3.33 5.28
C LYS A 101 11.72 4.85 5.27
N VAL A 102 10.67 5.34 5.92
CA VAL A 102 10.50 6.77 6.23
C VAL A 102 11.06 6.97 7.65
N LEU A 103 12.23 7.58 7.73
CA LEU A 103 12.99 7.75 8.98
C LEU A 103 12.89 9.21 9.42
N GLY A 104 11.79 9.54 10.09
CA GLY A 104 11.55 10.88 10.59
C GLY A 104 11.99 11.04 12.06
N ASN A 105 12.17 12.29 12.47
CA ASN A 105 12.60 12.64 13.84
C ASN A 105 11.46 13.14 14.73
N SER A 106 10.21 12.91 14.34
CA SER A 106 9.02 13.37 15.06
C SER A 106 8.18 12.21 15.63
N SER A 107 6.92 12.46 15.94
CA SER A 107 6.09 11.59 16.79
C SER A 107 5.84 10.19 16.23
N PHE A 108 5.78 10.01 14.91
CA PHE A 108 5.57 8.69 14.32
C PHE A 108 6.76 7.74 14.46
N GLY A 109 7.98 8.30 14.61
CA GLY A 109 9.21 7.51 14.53
C GLY A 109 9.42 6.95 13.11
N ALA A 110 9.92 5.73 13.03
CA ALA A 110 10.13 5.07 11.73
C ALA A 110 8.84 4.45 11.19
N ILE A 111 8.61 4.58 9.88
CA ILE A 111 7.59 3.84 9.14
C ILE A 111 8.34 2.94 8.16
N ILE A 112 8.06 1.64 8.20
CA ILE A 112 8.77 0.64 7.40
C ILE A 112 7.77 -0.20 6.64
N SER A 113 8.00 -0.35 5.33
CA SER A 113 7.23 -1.19 4.44
C SER A 113 8.13 -2.08 3.61
N VAL A 114 7.71 -3.32 3.36
CA VAL A 114 8.37 -4.28 2.48
C VAL A 114 7.35 -4.76 1.47
N ALA A 115 7.65 -4.63 0.18
CA ALA A 115 6.82 -5.12 -0.92
C ALA A 115 7.62 -6.03 -1.85
N ASP A 116 6.91 -6.85 -2.62
CA ASP A 116 7.49 -7.66 -3.68
C ASP A 116 6.79 -7.41 -5.03
N THR A 117 7.38 -7.93 -6.09
CA THR A 117 6.85 -7.82 -7.46
C THR A 117 5.61 -8.67 -7.74
N LYS A 118 5.08 -9.39 -6.74
CA LYS A 118 3.87 -10.21 -6.84
C LYS A 118 2.64 -9.51 -6.24
N GLY A 119 2.79 -8.21 -5.86
CA GLY A 119 1.74 -7.41 -5.28
C GLY A 119 1.57 -7.56 -3.77
N HIS A 120 2.43 -8.33 -3.11
CA HIS A 120 2.40 -8.45 -1.66
C HIS A 120 3.11 -7.27 -1.02
N VAL A 121 2.50 -6.72 0.04
CA VAL A 121 3.12 -5.70 0.87
C VAL A 121 2.85 -5.97 2.34
N LYS A 122 3.77 -5.58 3.20
CA LYS A 122 3.61 -5.51 4.66
C LYS A 122 4.35 -4.31 5.19
N GLY A 123 3.93 -3.80 6.33
CA GLY A 123 4.59 -2.64 6.92
C GLY A 123 4.13 -2.39 8.34
N TYR A 124 4.81 -1.49 9.02
CA TYR A 124 4.45 -1.02 10.34
C TYR A 124 4.92 0.42 10.56
N ILE A 125 4.34 1.07 11.53
CA ILE A 125 4.73 2.37 12.06
C ILE A 125 5.18 2.20 13.51
N GLN A 126 6.26 2.84 13.90
CA GLN A 126 6.85 2.66 15.23
C GLN A 126 5.89 3.09 16.35
N ASN A 127 5.20 4.21 16.16
CA ASN A 127 4.25 4.76 17.12
C ASN A 127 2.82 4.79 16.54
N PRO A 128 2.08 3.66 16.60
CA PRO A 128 0.75 3.55 15.97
C PRO A 128 -0.33 4.37 16.70
N GLY A 129 -0.11 4.70 17.97
CA GLY A 129 -1.06 5.45 18.81
C GLY A 129 -1.03 6.97 18.65
N VAL A 130 -0.22 7.49 17.75
CA VAL A 130 -0.19 8.95 17.50
C VAL A 130 -1.44 9.36 16.74
N ASP A 131 -2.23 10.24 17.36
CA ASP A 131 -3.41 10.83 16.76
C ASP A 131 -3.27 12.33 16.61
N ILE A 132 -3.71 12.85 15.47
CA ILE A 132 -3.64 14.25 15.13
C ILE A 132 -5.04 14.72 14.74
N LYS A 133 -5.43 15.88 15.17
CA LYS A 133 -6.71 16.47 14.76
C LYS A 133 -6.73 16.68 13.24
N LYS A 134 -7.80 16.21 12.59
CA LYS A 134 -8.09 16.51 11.18
C LYS A 134 -8.11 18.01 10.96
N THR A 135 -7.67 18.45 9.79
CA THR A 135 -7.81 19.86 9.37
C THR A 135 -9.28 20.24 9.26
N ALA A 136 -9.59 21.53 9.15
CA ALA A 136 -10.97 22.02 8.94
C ALA A 136 -11.61 21.46 7.65
N THR A 137 -10.81 20.98 6.69
CA THR A 137 -11.22 20.33 5.45
C THR A 137 -11.39 18.81 5.58
N GLY A 138 -11.15 18.23 6.77
CA GLY A 138 -11.17 16.78 7.00
C GLY A 138 -9.93 16.03 6.51
N GLU A 139 -8.97 16.74 5.95
CA GLU A 139 -7.72 16.15 5.46
C GLU A 139 -6.74 15.91 6.60
N VAL A 140 -6.03 14.78 6.56
CA VAL A 140 -4.99 14.43 7.54
C VAL A 140 -3.63 14.81 6.97
N VAL A 141 -2.99 15.82 7.59
CA VAL A 141 -1.63 16.27 7.27
C VAL A 141 -0.66 15.50 8.17
N VAL A 142 0.21 14.69 7.60
CA VAL A 142 1.12 13.81 8.36
C VAL A 142 2.54 14.35 8.48
N GLY A 143 2.96 15.23 7.57
CA GLY A 143 4.32 15.74 7.47
C GLY A 143 4.92 16.28 8.77
N PRO A 144 4.26 17.14 9.54
CA PRO A 144 4.77 17.64 10.82
C PRO A 144 5.07 16.56 11.85
N PHE A 145 4.45 15.40 11.75
CA PHE A 145 4.56 14.26 12.67
C PHE A 145 5.52 13.17 12.17
N VAL A 146 5.83 13.18 10.89
CA VAL A 146 7.00 12.51 10.32
C VAL A 146 8.25 13.33 10.66
N GLY A 147 8.23 14.63 10.43
CA GLY A 147 9.32 15.54 10.72
C GLY A 147 10.42 15.51 9.66
N GLN A 148 11.61 15.99 10.04
CA GLN A 148 12.80 15.94 9.19
C GLN A 148 13.45 14.57 9.26
N GLY A 149 14.07 14.14 8.15
CA GLY A 149 14.70 12.83 8.11
C GLY A 149 15.04 12.37 6.70
N GLN A 150 14.90 11.06 6.47
CA GLN A 150 15.30 10.42 5.23
C GLN A 150 14.21 9.47 4.70
N PHE A 151 14.06 9.48 3.38
CA PHE A 151 13.33 8.50 2.61
C PHE A 151 14.34 7.50 2.04
N LEU A 152 14.38 6.29 2.58
CA LEU A 152 15.34 5.24 2.23
C LEU A 152 14.63 4.12 1.48
N VAL A 153 15.15 3.74 0.32
CA VAL A 153 14.69 2.60 -0.48
C VAL A 153 15.82 1.57 -0.57
N ILE A 154 15.51 0.34 -0.21
CA ILE A 154 16.42 -0.80 -0.31
C ILE A 154 15.81 -1.76 -1.32
N THR A 155 16.52 -2.01 -2.42
CA THR A 155 16.09 -2.95 -3.47
C THR A 155 16.95 -4.20 -3.40
N ASP A 156 16.30 -5.33 -3.12
CA ASP A 156 16.91 -6.64 -3.05
C ASP A 156 16.56 -7.46 -4.30
N TYR A 157 17.51 -7.63 -5.17
CA TYR A 157 17.41 -8.44 -6.39
C TYR A 157 17.76 -9.92 -6.16
N GLY A 158 17.89 -10.37 -4.91
CA GLY A 158 18.37 -11.71 -4.56
C GLY A 158 19.88 -11.90 -4.75
N LEU A 159 20.63 -10.79 -4.85
CA LEU A 159 22.09 -10.79 -4.95
C LEU A 159 22.71 -10.69 -3.56
N SER A 160 24.06 -10.84 -3.49
CA SER A 160 24.78 -10.81 -2.22
C SER A 160 24.63 -9.52 -1.42
N ASN A 161 24.39 -8.38 -2.07
CA ASN A 161 24.20 -7.09 -1.43
C ASN A 161 22.99 -6.36 -2.04
N PRO A 162 22.00 -5.96 -1.23
CA PRO A 162 20.92 -5.11 -1.67
C PRO A 162 21.43 -3.71 -2.10
N TYR A 163 20.74 -3.09 -3.04
CA TYR A 163 21.02 -1.72 -3.44
C TYR A 163 20.29 -0.76 -2.50
N HIS A 164 21.01 0.25 -1.99
CA HIS A 164 20.48 1.26 -1.09
C HIS A 164 20.48 2.63 -1.77
N SER A 165 19.35 3.32 -1.72
CA SER A 165 19.21 4.67 -2.22
C SER A 165 18.41 5.50 -1.22
N MET A 166 18.82 6.75 -0.97
CA MET A 166 18.14 7.60 -0.02
C MET A 166 18.14 9.06 -0.45
N THR A 167 17.09 9.77 -0.02
CA THR A 167 16.96 11.21 -0.17
C THR A 167 16.49 11.83 1.15
N PRO A 168 16.73 13.14 1.38
CA PRO A 168 16.08 13.81 2.51
C PRO A 168 14.57 13.82 2.33
N LEU A 169 13.83 13.81 3.43
CA LEU A 169 12.41 14.12 3.44
C LEU A 169 12.21 15.59 3.11
N ILE A 170 11.32 15.87 2.15
CA ILE A 170 11.01 17.24 1.71
C ILE A 170 9.86 17.82 2.49
N SER A 171 8.78 17.02 2.67
CA SER A 171 7.59 17.45 3.41
C SER A 171 7.17 16.48 4.50
N GLY A 172 7.52 15.21 4.37
CA GLY A 172 7.00 14.13 5.21
C GLY A 172 5.57 13.69 4.85
N GLU A 173 4.96 14.25 3.80
CA GLU A 173 3.65 13.82 3.30
C GLU A 173 3.72 12.52 2.48
N ILE A 174 4.89 11.94 2.34
CA ILE A 174 5.24 10.67 1.71
C ILE A 174 5.06 10.69 0.19
N GLY A 175 3.94 11.21 -0.34
CA GLY A 175 3.75 11.34 -1.79
C GLY A 175 4.75 12.29 -2.44
N GLU A 176 4.98 13.45 -1.84
CA GLU A 176 5.98 14.42 -2.30
C GLU A 176 7.40 13.89 -2.11
N ASP A 177 7.67 13.18 -1.01
CA ASP A 177 8.96 12.56 -0.74
C ASP A 177 9.28 11.46 -1.75
N LEU A 178 8.29 10.67 -2.15
CA LEU A 178 8.42 9.67 -3.23
C LEU A 178 8.67 10.34 -4.59
N ALA A 179 7.93 11.41 -4.93
CA ALA A 179 8.14 12.15 -6.17
C ALA A 179 9.56 12.73 -6.25
N TYR A 180 10.04 13.28 -5.13
CA TYR A 180 11.41 13.80 -5.02
C TYR A 180 12.44 12.67 -5.16
N PHE A 181 12.24 11.53 -4.48
CA PHE A 181 13.09 10.34 -4.61
C PHE A 181 13.22 9.86 -6.06
N LEU A 182 12.09 9.75 -6.76
CA LEU A 182 12.07 9.30 -8.16
C LEU A 182 12.79 10.29 -9.09
N THR A 183 12.66 11.58 -8.83
CA THR A 183 13.28 12.62 -9.65
C THR A 183 14.77 12.76 -9.34
N ASP A 184 15.15 12.84 -8.07
CA ASP A 184 16.53 13.12 -7.65
C ASP A 184 17.42 11.88 -7.71
N SER A 185 16.96 10.77 -7.12
CA SER A 185 17.73 9.51 -7.03
C SER A 185 17.60 8.63 -8.27
N GLN A 186 16.40 8.53 -8.86
CA GLN A 186 16.14 7.67 -10.03
C GLN A 186 16.22 8.44 -11.35
N GLN A 187 16.39 9.76 -11.30
CA GLN A 187 16.46 10.65 -12.48
C GLN A 187 15.26 10.49 -13.42
N THR A 188 14.11 10.13 -12.88
CA THR A 188 12.87 9.93 -13.64
C THR A 188 11.85 11.00 -13.23
N PRO A 189 11.58 12.01 -14.07
CA PRO A 189 10.58 13.03 -13.78
C PRO A 189 9.22 12.37 -13.53
N SER A 190 8.65 12.62 -12.35
CA SER A 190 7.49 11.88 -11.85
C SER A 190 6.49 12.79 -11.15
N ALA A 191 5.20 12.52 -11.34
CA ALA A 191 4.13 13.06 -10.52
C ALA A 191 3.50 11.92 -9.70
N VAL A 192 3.33 12.14 -8.41
CA VAL A 192 2.81 11.17 -7.45
C VAL A 192 1.61 11.75 -6.71
N GLY A 193 0.56 10.96 -6.61
CA GLY A 193 -0.57 11.28 -5.77
C GLY A 193 -0.97 10.07 -4.94
N LEU A 194 -0.91 10.20 -3.61
CA LEU A 194 -1.26 9.15 -2.66
C LEU A 194 -2.28 9.69 -1.67
N ASN A 195 -3.33 8.91 -1.38
CA ASN A 195 -4.24 9.29 -0.31
C ASN A 195 -4.85 8.07 0.39
N VAL A 196 -5.24 8.30 1.64
CA VAL A 196 -6.02 7.38 2.48
C VAL A 196 -7.14 8.20 3.07
N LEU A 197 -8.37 7.87 2.71
CA LEU A 197 -9.58 8.48 3.23
C LEU A 197 -10.14 7.63 4.37
N LEU A 198 -10.52 8.28 5.44
CA LEU A 198 -11.12 7.65 6.60
C LEU A 198 -12.59 8.06 6.69
N ASP A 199 -13.43 7.16 7.15
CA ASP A 199 -14.84 7.42 7.45
C ASP A 199 -15.01 8.20 8.78
N GLU A 200 -16.26 8.33 9.22
CA GLU A 200 -16.61 9.04 10.47
C GLU A 200 -16.11 8.30 11.73
N GLU A 201 -15.84 6.99 11.63
CA GLU A 201 -15.33 6.13 12.71
C GLU A 201 -13.80 5.97 12.67
N ASP A 202 -13.11 6.78 11.85
CA ASP A 202 -11.67 6.72 11.58
C ASP A 202 -11.19 5.38 10.99
N LYS A 203 -12.09 4.65 10.31
CA LYS A 203 -11.76 3.46 9.53
C LYS A 203 -11.41 3.82 8.10
N VAL A 204 -10.57 3.01 7.47
CA VAL A 204 -10.20 3.24 6.06
C VAL A 204 -11.44 3.05 5.18
N ALA A 205 -11.90 4.14 4.58
CA ALA A 205 -12.99 4.13 3.59
C ALA A 205 -12.44 3.73 2.22
N VAL A 206 -11.42 4.43 1.75
CA VAL A 206 -10.71 4.13 0.50
C VAL A 206 -9.24 4.54 0.61
N ALA A 207 -8.33 3.78 0.00
CA ALA A 207 -6.92 4.08 -0.08
C ALA A 207 -6.37 3.76 -1.46
N GLY A 208 -5.55 4.64 -2.02
CA GLY A 208 -4.99 4.44 -3.34
C GLY A 208 -4.24 5.65 -3.84
N GLY A 209 -3.95 5.64 -5.13
CA GLY A 209 -3.21 6.74 -5.72
C GLY A 209 -2.68 6.43 -7.12
N PHE A 210 -1.73 7.26 -7.54
CA PHE A 210 -1.09 7.11 -8.84
C PHE A 210 0.37 7.52 -8.82
N LEU A 211 1.10 7.02 -9.81
CA LEU A 211 2.39 7.51 -10.27
C LEU A 211 2.32 7.75 -11.77
N VAL A 212 2.73 8.93 -12.25
CA VAL A 212 2.93 9.25 -13.66
C VAL A 212 4.40 9.56 -13.89
N GLN A 213 5.00 8.93 -14.90
CA GLN A 213 6.41 9.09 -15.24
C GLN A 213 6.58 9.51 -16.69
N VAL A 214 7.49 10.46 -16.92
CA VAL A 214 7.93 10.86 -18.24
C VAL A 214 9.06 9.93 -18.67
N LEU A 215 8.88 9.27 -19.81
CA LEU A 215 9.88 8.37 -20.41
C LEU A 215 10.80 9.14 -21.37
N PRO A 216 12.01 8.64 -21.67
CA PRO A 216 12.99 9.36 -22.49
C PRO A 216 12.51 9.75 -23.90
N ASP A 217 11.56 8.99 -24.45
CA ASP A 217 11.03 9.22 -25.80
C ASP A 217 9.80 10.15 -25.83
N ALA A 218 9.42 10.73 -24.68
CA ALA A 218 8.28 11.64 -24.59
C ALA A 218 8.54 12.94 -25.38
N LYS A 219 7.52 13.38 -26.10
CA LYS A 219 7.57 14.66 -26.86
C LYS A 219 7.23 15.83 -25.94
N GLU A 220 7.85 16.99 -26.18
CA GLU A 220 7.63 18.20 -25.37
C GLU A 220 6.15 18.62 -25.29
N ASP A 221 5.41 18.51 -26.40
CA ASP A 221 3.97 18.84 -26.44
C ASP A 221 3.13 17.85 -25.63
N GLU A 222 3.53 16.58 -25.58
CA GLU A 222 2.90 15.56 -24.73
C GLU A 222 3.19 15.85 -23.25
N ILE A 223 4.45 16.10 -22.89
CA ILE A 223 4.84 16.46 -21.53
C ILE A 223 4.04 17.66 -21.03
N ALA A 224 3.99 18.74 -21.81
CA ALA A 224 3.26 19.95 -21.45
C ALA A 224 1.75 19.72 -21.22
N ARG A 225 1.12 18.84 -22.03
CA ARG A 225 -0.29 18.45 -21.83
C ARG A 225 -0.50 17.71 -20.53
N PHE A 226 0.40 16.74 -20.22
CA PHE A 226 0.30 15.96 -18.97
C PHE A 226 0.60 16.82 -17.74
N GLU A 227 1.61 17.67 -17.78
CA GLU A 227 1.90 18.62 -16.69
C GLU A 227 0.70 19.50 -16.38
N LYS A 228 0.07 20.05 -17.41
CA LYS A 228 -1.14 20.85 -17.26
C LYS A 228 -2.28 20.06 -16.59
N ARG A 229 -2.53 18.81 -17.04
CA ARG A 229 -3.58 17.96 -16.45
C ARG A 229 -3.30 17.63 -14.98
N ILE A 230 -2.05 17.30 -14.63
CA ILE A 230 -1.68 17.04 -13.25
C ILE A 230 -1.87 18.29 -12.38
N GLN A 231 -1.55 19.48 -12.90
CA GLN A 231 -1.76 20.74 -12.17
C GLN A 231 -3.26 21.10 -12.01
N GLU A 232 -4.07 20.78 -13.02
CA GLU A 232 -5.52 21.03 -13.03
C GLU A 232 -6.33 19.85 -12.45
N MET A 233 -5.67 18.77 -12.01
CA MET A 233 -6.32 17.56 -11.50
C MET A 233 -7.15 17.88 -10.26
N PRO A 234 -8.39 17.39 -10.15
CA PRO A 234 -9.16 17.43 -8.92
C PRO A 234 -8.39 16.83 -7.74
N ALA A 235 -8.75 17.22 -6.52
CA ALA A 235 -8.16 16.63 -5.33
C ALA A 235 -8.25 15.07 -5.41
N ILE A 236 -7.17 14.39 -5.08
CA ILE A 236 -7.10 12.91 -5.14
C ILE A 236 -8.20 12.29 -4.27
N SER A 237 -8.50 12.90 -3.14
CA SER A 237 -9.63 12.51 -2.28
C SER A 237 -10.96 12.47 -3.04
N SER A 238 -11.21 13.44 -3.92
CA SER A 238 -12.42 13.49 -4.72
C SER A 238 -12.46 12.39 -5.79
N LEU A 239 -11.32 12.09 -6.41
CA LEU A 239 -11.21 11.01 -7.42
C LEU A 239 -11.38 9.63 -6.77
N LEU A 240 -10.77 9.41 -5.61
CA LEU A 240 -10.89 8.16 -4.85
C LEU A 240 -12.30 7.94 -4.28
N SER A 241 -13.09 8.99 -4.07
CA SER A 241 -14.48 8.89 -3.59
C SER A 241 -15.49 8.53 -4.69
N SER A 242 -15.06 8.38 -5.95
CA SER A 242 -15.94 7.94 -7.05
C SER A 242 -16.18 6.42 -6.99
N ASP A 243 -17.33 5.95 -7.54
CA ASP A 243 -17.70 4.53 -7.59
C ASP A 243 -16.65 3.67 -8.33
N ASP A 244 -16.00 4.24 -9.36
CA ASP A 244 -14.88 3.64 -10.08
C ASP A 244 -13.68 4.59 -10.04
N HIS A 245 -13.04 4.62 -8.88
CA HIS A 245 -11.93 5.54 -8.64
C HIS A 245 -10.67 5.23 -9.49
N ILE A 246 -10.46 3.99 -9.91
CA ILE A 246 -9.37 3.64 -10.83
C ILE A 246 -9.62 4.29 -12.20
N GLU A 247 -10.82 4.17 -12.75
CA GLU A 247 -11.15 4.81 -14.01
C GLU A 247 -11.18 6.34 -13.88
N ALA A 248 -11.61 6.87 -12.74
CA ALA A 248 -11.57 8.31 -12.48
C ALA A 248 -10.13 8.86 -12.48
N LEU A 249 -9.19 8.14 -11.85
CA LEU A 249 -7.77 8.49 -11.88
C LEU A 249 -7.18 8.38 -13.30
N LEU A 250 -7.47 7.32 -14.04
CA LEU A 250 -7.02 7.16 -15.43
C LEU A 250 -7.58 8.26 -16.32
N ALA A 251 -8.86 8.62 -16.19
CA ALA A 251 -9.47 9.70 -16.93
C ALA A 251 -8.85 11.07 -16.58
N ALA A 252 -8.52 11.31 -15.31
CA ALA A 252 -7.84 12.54 -14.89
C ALA A 252 -6.41 12.64 -15.45
N ILE A 253 -5.69 11.51 -15.55
CA ILE A 253 -4.34 11.45 -16.10
C ILE A 253 -4.35 11.61 -17.62
N TYR A 254 -5.16 10.84 -18.33
CA TYR A 254 -5.09 10.75 -19.80
C TYR A 254 -6.06 11.70 -20.52
N GLY A 255 -7.21 12.08 -19.89
CA GLY A 255 -8.26 12.83 -20.57
C GLY A 255 -8.72 12.11 -21.82
N ASP A 256 -8.65 12.81 -22.97
CA ASP A 256 -8.99 12.25 -24.28
C ASP A 256 -7.81 11.56 -24.99
N ASP A 257 -6.60 11.57 -24.39
CA ASP A 257 -5.43 10.91 -24.98
C ASP A 257 -5.55 9.39 -24.85
N ALA A 258 -5.29 8.69 -25.96
CA ALA A 258 -5.31 7.24 -25.98
C ALA A 258 -4.15 6.63 -25.19
N TYR A 259 -4.44 5.58 -24.45
CA TYR A 259 -3.46 4.80 -23.68
C TYR A 259 -3.71 3.31 -23.85
N LYS A 260 -2.72 2.51 -23.43
CA LYS A 260 -2.80 1.04 -23.39
C LYS A 260 -2.59 0.58 -21.94
N ARG A 261 -3.40 -0.36 -21.47
CA ARG A 261 -3.12 -1.12 -20.25
C ARG A 261 -2.05 -2.15 -20.56
N LEU A 262 -0.99 -2.19 -19.77
CA LEU A 262 0.14 -3.10 -19.92
C LEU A 262 0.00 -4.32 -19.00
N SER A 263 -0.40 -4.09 -17.76
CA SER A 263 -0.70 -5.15 -16.78
C SER A 263 -1.78 -4.69 -15.80
N GLU A 264 -2.43 -5.67 -15.19
CA GLU A 264 -3.27 -5.52 -14.00
C GLU A 264 -2.85 -6.62 -13.03
N GLU A 265 -2.50 -6.24 -11.81
CA GLU A 265 -1.94 -7.14 -10.81
C GLU A 265 -2.70 -6.95 -9.49
N GLU A 266 -2.98 -8.06 -8.79
CA GLU A 266 -3.63 -8.04 -7.49
C GLU A 266 -2.65 -7.56 -6.43
N LEU A 267 -3.16 -6.79 -5.45
CA LEU A 267 -2.41 -6.30 -4.32
C LEU A 267 -2.97 -6.89 -3.03
N SER A 268 -2.11 -7.10 -2.04
CA SER A 268 -2.56 -7.58 -0.72
C SER A 268 -1.57 -7.27 0.40
N PHE A 269 -2.10 -7.10 1.61
CA PHE A 269 -1.27 -7.14 2.81
C PHE A 269 -0.93 -8.60 3.12
N THR A 270 0.33 -8.99 2.92
CA THR A 270 0.76 -10.37 3.10
C THR A 270 2.06 -10.44 3.89
N CYS A 271 2.03 -11.13 5.03
CA CYS A 271 3.22 -11.37 5.84
C CYS A 271 3.69 -12.81 5.72
N ASP A 272 4.95 -13.01 5.35
CA ASP A 272 5.62 -14.30 5.19
C ASP A 272 6.32 -14.79 6.48
N CYS A 273 5.89 -14.31 7.67
CA CYS A 273 6.42 -14.77 8.95
C CYS A 273 5.96 -16.22 9.26
N SER A 274 6.79 -16.94 10.00
CA SER A 274 6.49 -18.29 10.44
C SER A 274 7.26 -18.63 11.72
N LYS A 275 6.80 -19.65 12.48
CA LYS A 275 7.51 -20.15 13.66
C LYS A 275 8.94 -20.55 13.33
N ASN A 276 9.15 -21.27 12.20
CA ASN A 276 10.49 -21.69 11.78
C ASN A 276 11.43 -20.52 11.48
N ARG A 277 10.93 -19.42 10.93
CA ARG A 277 11.73 -18.22 10.68
C ARG A 277 12.20 -17.58 11.98
N PHE A 278 11.35 -17.56 12.99
CA PHE A 278 11.72 -17.05 14.32
C PHE A 278 12.61 -18.04 15.08
N MET A 279 12.42 -19.37 14.93
CA MET A 279 13.37 -20.39 15.41
C MET A 279 14.77 -20.14 14.88
N ASN A 280 14.90 -19.91 13.56
CA ASN A 280 16.19 -19.58 12.94
C ASN A 280 16.79 -18.27 13.49
N ALA A 281 15.96 -17.29 13.86
CA ALA A 281 16.45 -16.08 14.52
C ALA A 281 16.91 -16.35 15.95
N LEU A 282 16.14 -17.11 16.74
CA LEU A 282 16.52 -17.54 18.09
C LEU A 282 17.79 -18.36 18.07
N SER A 283 18.02 -19.20 17.06
CA SER A 283 19.25 -20.00 16.93
C SER A 283 20.52 -19.15 16.82
N THR A 284 20.42 -17.84 16.55
CA THR A 284 21.60 -16.94 16.52
C THR A 284 21.98 -16.41 17.90
N LEU A 285 21.09 -16.53 18.90
CA LEU A 285 21.35 -16.07 20.27
C LEU A 285 22.37 -16.97 20.99
N PRO A 286 23.17 -16.46 21.93
CA PRO A 286 24.04 -17.24 22.78
C PRO A 286 23.27 -18.27 23.62
N VAL A 287 23.92 -19.36 24.01
CA VAL A 287 23.30 -20.45 24.81
C VAL A 287 22.81 -19.94 26.15
N ASP A 288 23.56 -19.06 26.80
CA ASP A 288 23.19 -18.46 28.09
C ASP A 288 21.93 -17.60 28.02
N GLU A 289 21.67 -16.89 26.88
CA GLU A 289 20.43 -16.17 26.67
C GLU A 289 19.24 -17.12 26.48
N LEU A 290 19.41 -18.20 25.69
CA LEU A 290 18.37 -19.21 25.52
C LEU A 290 18.06 -19.92 26.84
N GLN A 291 19.11 -20.22 27.67
CA GLN A 291 18.92 -20.84 28.97
C GLN A 291 18.20 -19.90 29.96
N ALA A 292 18.49 -18.58 29.92
CA ALA A 292 17.78 -17.61 30.73
C ALA A 292 16.26 -17.56 30.41
N MET A 293 15.88 -17.63 29.10
CA MET A 293 14.48 -17.71 28.69
C MET A 293 13.77 -18.97 29.27
N ILE A 294 14.49 -20.10 29.36
CA ILE A 294 13.95 -21.32 29.95
C ILE A 294 13.78 -21.14 31.47
N ASP A 295 14.81 -20.64 32.15
CA ASP A 295 14.85 -20.58 33.59
C ASP A 295 13.90 -19.52 34.17
N GLU A 296 13.79 -18.36 33.51
CA GLU A 296 13.03 -17.20 33.98
C GLU A 296 11.56 -17.23 33.48
N ASP A 297 11.34 -17.50 32.20
CA ASP A 297 10.03 -17.33 31.54
C ASP A 297 9.36 -18.65 31.10
N GLN A 298 10.06 -19.81 31.28
CA GLN A 298 9.58 -21.13 30.85
C GLN A 298 9.24 -21.18 29.36
N GLY A 299 9.94 -20.39 28.54
CA GLY A 299 9.75 -20.27 27.11
C GLY A 299 10.01 -18.87 26.59
N ALA A 300 9.53 -18.57 25.38
CA ALA A 300 9.60 -17.25 24.79
C ALA A 300 8.34 -16.95 23.95
N GLU A 301 7.93 -15.69 23.92
CA GLU A 301 6.93 -15.20 22.97
C GLU A 301 7.56 -14.15 22.06
N ILE A 302 7.39 -14.32 20.75
CA ILE A 302 7.83 -13.36 19.74
C ILE A 302 6.62 -12.88 18.95
N ILE A 303 6.39 -11.56 18.94
CA ILE A 303 5.33 -10.94 18.17
C ILE A 303 5.93 -10.41 16.86
N CYS A 304 5.36 -10.81 15.71
CA CYS A 304 5.80 -10.30 14.42
C CYS A 304 5.51 -8.81 14.28
N GLN A 305 6.53 -7.99 14.07
CA GLN A 305 6.34 -6.53 13.93
C GLN A 305 5.47 -6.14 12.74
N PHE A 306 5.40 -6.95 11.67
CA PHE A 306 4.67 -6.64 10.46
C PHE A 306 3.17 -6.99 10.51
N CYS A 307 2.78 -8.06 11.21
CA CYS A 307 1.39 -8.51 11.25
C CYS A 307 0.85 -8.78 12.65
N GLN A 308 1.64 -8.48 13.68
CA GLN A 308 1.29 -8.65 15.10
C GLN A 308 0.89 -10.08 15.50
N THR A 309 1.21 -11.09 14.66
CA THR A 309 0.98 -12.50 15.01
C THR A 309 1.94 -12.93 16.09
N PRO A 310 1.45 -13.45 17.23
CA PRO A 310 2.29 -14.00 18.29
C PRO A 310 2.77 -15.43 17.93
N TYR A 311 4.01 -15.73 18.28
CA TYR A 311 4.63 -17.06 18.17
C TYR A 311 5.17 -17.46 19.53
N HIS A 312 4.71 -18.60 20.03
CA HIS A 312 5.14 -19.16 21.30
C HIS A 312 6.17 -20.26 21.08
N PHE A 313 7.22 -20.22 21.88
CA PHE A 313 8.31 -21.20 21.94
C PHE A 313 8.35 -21.76 23.35
N ASP A 314 8.10 -23.05 23.49
CA ASP A 314 8.16 -23.71 24.80
C ASP A 314 9.59 -24.13 25.16
N VAL A 315 9.74 -24.71 26.35
CA VAL A 315 11.04 -25.17 26.85
C VAL A 315 11.69 -26.16 25.88
N ALA A 316 10.88 -27.06 25.28
CA ALA A 316 11.42 -28.07 24.37
C ALA A 316 11.98 -27.46 23.07
N ASP A 317 11.27 -26.43 22.51
CA ASP A 317 11.76 -25.67 21.36
C ASP A 317 13.15 -25.02 21.64
N LEU A 318 13.33 -24.45 22.85
CA LEU A 318 14.57 -23.76 23.23
C LEU A 318 15.70 -24.76 23.56
N GLU A 319 15.39 -25.88 24.23
CA GLU A 319 16.35 -26.98 24.49
C GLU A 319 16.87 -27.60 23.20
N GLU A 320 16.01 -27.76 22.16
CA GLU A 320 16.42 -28.21 20.83
C GLU A 320 17.50 -27.27 20.24
N LEU A 321 17.27 -25.94 20.27
CA LEU A 321 18.24 -24.95 19.80
C LEU A 321 19.57 -24.99 20.57
N ILE A 322 19.55 -25.21 21.88
CA ILE A 322 20.76 -25.33 22.71
C ILE A 322 21.53 -26.60 22.32
N SER A 323 20.82 -27.72 22.11
CA SER A 323 21.45 -29.01 21.74
C SER A 323 22.14 -28.95 20.38
N GLU A 324 21.60 -28.22 19.42
CA GLU A 324 22.21 -28.02 18.09
C GLU A 324 23.52 -27.21 18.12
N LYS A 325 23.77 -26.47 19.20
CA LYS A 325 24.98 -25.65 19.39
C LYS A 325 26.11 -26.35 20.17
N SER A 326 25.78 -27.47 20.80
CA SER A 326 26.71 -28.26 21.64
C SER A 326 27.45 -29.29 20.81
#